data_aa3aaac26695b1b4980bbf3438156598
#
_entry.id   aa3aaac26695b1b4980bbf3438156598
#
_cell.length_a   1.000
_cell.length_b   1.000
_cell.length_c   1.000
_cell.angle_alpha   90.00
_cell.angle_beta   90.00
_cell.angle_gamma   90.00
#
_symmetry.space_group_name_H-M   'P 1'
#
loop_
_entity.id
_entity.type
_entity.pdbx_description
1 polymer ?
#
loop_
_entity_poly.entity_id
_entity_poly.type
_entity_poly.pdbx_seq_one_letter_code
_entity_poly.pdbx_strand_id
1 'polypeptide(L)'
;MIPHSHSNKKLRFDGMKVKPQVIIDNLDEPHHLEKLYQDERTGFVTALAEALKVRPDSQVLRVWEARLLGAPGHVNERNVKPFRTILSIVTITFLLLTISSSHFDAEWYYPRYTGLWVSLSMAIYFWIHRPDTRVGAYLIIVTSLTVIYLGVLPNTSSDSVLMALVHISGASVVLPAMVFLRRRWLQTDACIELLERAGEWFVICSLLVLGGSVFTAFTLGLYEIMDLEQIEEEWIIRNIGNVGIVTIPVVGMYLYDSIFRDKLSIAPVLARTFSPLFLLMISSYLIITLFQGYSPFYDRQFLIILNGLLLVVLGMTVYSVLARPLYSDSRWSDWISFGLLTATLLINVLVLVAITFRWYSFGITPNRMVITGLNIIVFVHFVWLTASYVPYLMGRRKITIVRKTIVSYLPIYFGWAMVIGFLFPLFVNFE
;
A
#
# COMPACT_ATOMS: atom_id res chain seq x y z
N MET A 1 -45.07 25.22 38.87
CA MET A 1 -44.56 26.24 37.92
C MET A 1 -43.08 26.30 38.03
N ILE A 2 -42.36 25.67 37.11
CA ILE A 2 -40.92 25.66 37.01
C ILE A 2 -40.60 26.24 35.61
N PRO A 3 -39.79 27.28 35.49
CA PRO A 3 -39.38 27.73 34.15
C PRO A 3 -38.06 27.09 33.78
N HIS A 4 -38.10 26.30 32.70
CA HIS A 4 -36.92 25.90 31.93
C HIS A 4 -36.35 27.12 31.18
N SER A 5 -35.09 27.42 31.43
CA SER A 5 -34.32 28.34 30.60
C SER A 5 -33.07 27.60 30.10
N HIS A 6 -33.16 27.00 28.94
CA HIS A 6 -31.98 26.54 28.17
C HIS A 6 -31.44 27.72 27.37
N SER A 7 -30.43 28.36 27.95
CA SER A 7 -29.60 29.31 27.20
C SER A 7 -28.49 28.58 26.45
N ASN A 8 -28.72 28.35 25.16
CA ASN A 8 -27.77 27.83 24.18
C ASN A 8 -26.79 28.96 23.81
N LYS A 9 -25.80 29.25 24.66
CA LYS A 9 -24.65 30.12 24.31
C LYS A 9 -23.70 29.28 23.42
N LYS A 10 -23.85 29.41 22.11
CA LYS A 10 -22.76 29.15 21.16
C LYS A 10 -21.61 30.12 21.46
N LEU A 11 -20.63 29.68 22.25
CA LEU A 11 -19.35 30.35 22.37
C LEU A 11 -18.59 30.19 21.07
N ARG A 12 -18.57 31.24 20.26
CA ARG A 12 -17.58 31.46 19.21
C ARG A 12 -16.22 31.61 19.89
N PHE A 13 -15.37 30.60 19.80
CA PHE A 13 -13.96 30.70 20.19
C PHE A 13 -13.19 31.25 18.99
N ASP A 14 -12.99 32.57 19.01
CA ASP A 14 -12.02 33.24 18.17
C ASP A 14 -10.64 33.07 18.83
N GLY A 15 -9.72 32.37 18.19
CA GLY A 15 -8.27 32.49 18.32
C GLY A 15 -7.62 32.31 19.70
N MET A 16 -8.16 31.50 20.62
CA MET A 16 -7.58 31.33 21.94
C MET A 16 -6.62 30.13 21.97
N LYS A 17 -5.30 30.39 21.94
CA LYS A 17 -4.27 29.38 22.25
C LYS A 17 -4.55 28.78 23.63
N VAL A 18 -4.61 27.45 23.74
CA VAL A 18 -4.74 26.73 25.02
C VAL A 18 -3.61 27.21 25.97
N LYS A 19 -3.97 27.72 27.13
CA LYS A 19 -3.00 28.17 28.13
C LYS A 19 -2.67 27.06 29.12
N PRO A 20 -1.42 26.95 29.64
CA PRO A 20 -1.03 25.95 30.64
C PRO A 20 -1.95 25.94 31.88
N GLN A 21 -2.40 27.10 32.30
CA GLN A 21 -3.29 27.26 33.46
C GLN A 21 -4.64 26.55 33.24
N VAL A 22 -5.18 26.60 32.02
CA VAL A 22 -6.46 25.93 31.70
C VAL A 22 -6.34 24.42 31.87
N ILE A 23 -5.17 23.84 31.54
CA ILE A 23 -4.92 22.41 31.75
C ILE A 23 -4.81 22.11 33.25
N ILE A 24 -4.11 22.94 33.99
CA ILE A 24 -3.91 22.78 35.47
C ILE A 24 -5.22 22.87 36.22
N ASP A 25 -6.11 23.77 35.81
CA ASP A 25 -7.39 24.02 36.49
C ASP A 25 -8.42 22.89 36.20
N ASN A 26 -8.22 22.10 35.13
CA ASN A 26 -9.12 21.02 34.71
C ASN A 26 -8.51 19.62 34.88
N LEU A 27 -7.53 19.42 35.76
CA LEU A 27 -6.90 18.13 35.99
C LEU A 27 -7.88 17.04 36.49
N ASP A 28 -8.91 17.45 37.20
CA ASP A 28 -9.96 16.55 37.74
C ASP A 28 -11.09 16.30 36.74
N GLU A 29 -11.06 16.94 35.55
CA GLU A 29 -12.05 16.81 34.50
C GLU A 29 -11.48 16.15 33.23
N PRO A 30 -11.31 14.81 33.18
CA PRO A 30 -10.63 14.12 32.06
C PRO A 30 -11.35 14.33 30.72
N HIS A 31 -12.68 14.44 30.71
CA HIS A 31 -13.46 14.70 29.50
C HIS A 31 -13.23 16.11 28.95
N HIS A 32 -13.02 17.09 29.82
CA HIS A 32 -12.73 18.44 29.40
C HIS A 32 -11.31 18.57 28.82
N LEU A 33 -10.34 17.91 29.43
CA LEU A 33 -8.98 17.82 28.89
C LEU A 33 -8.94 17.13 27.54
N GLU A 34 -9.70 16.04 27.38
CA GLU A 34 -9.81 15.36 26.09
C GLU A 34 -10.42 16.25 25.02
N LYS A 35 -11.45 16.99 25.35
CA LYS A 35 -12.08 17.95 24.43
C LYS A 35 -11.13 19.08 24.02
N LEU A 36 -10.40 19.66 24.98
CA LEU A 36 -9.36 20.67 24.70
C LEU A 36 -8.28 20.12 23.77
N TYR A 37 -7.87 18.86 23.98
CA TYR A 37 -6.92 18.19 23.11
C TYR A 37 -7.47 17.94 21.70
N GLN A 38 -8.74 17.57 21.55
CA GLN A 38 -9.38 17.36 20.25
C GLN A 38 -9.59 18.68 19.49
N ASP A 39 -9.96 19.74 20.20
CA ASP A 39 -10.24 21.05 19.60
C ASP A 39 -8.96 21.75 19.14
N GLU A 40 -7.87 21.66 19.92
CA GLU A 40 -6.61 22.35 19.61
C GLU A 40 -5.37 21.52 20.02
N ARG A 41 -5.08 20.47 19.28
CA ARG A 41 -3.99 19.51 19.55
C ARG A 41 -2.63 20.15 19.77
N THR A 42 -2.23 21.06 18.89
CA THR A 42 -0.89 21.68 18.92
C THR A 42 -0.73 22.62 20.12
N GLY A 43 -1.75 23.42 20.39
CA GLY A 43 -1.80 24.30 21.55
C GLY A 43 -1.81 23.50 22.84
N PHE A 44 -2.57 22.44 22.92
CA PHE A 44 -2.63 21.56 24.09
C PHE A 44 -1.28 20.92 24.41
N VAL A 45 -0.55 20.40 23.42
CA VAL A 45 0.78 19.77 23.61
C VAL A 45 1.79 20.78 24.17
N THR A 46 1.79 21.98 23.62
CA THR A 46 2.68 23.06 24.09
C THR A 46 2.33 23.48 25.51
N ALA A 47 1.04 23.68 25.78
CA ALA A 47 0.53 24.03 27.09
C ALA A 47 0.75 22.92 28.14
N LEU A 48 0.65 21.65 27.74
CA LEU A 48 0.94 20.49 28.60
C LEU A 48 2.42 20.47 29.05
N ALA A 49 3.34 20.71 28.12
CA ALA A 49 4.77 20.77 28.45
C ALA A 49 5.12 21.86 29.43
N GLU A 50 4.41 23.01 29.37
CA GLU A 50 4.55 24.10 30.34
C GLU A 50 3.83 23.77 31.65
N ALA A 51 2.65 23.15 31.62
CA ALA A 51 1.94 22.71 32.82
C ALA A 51 2.74 21.69 33.64
N LEU A 52 3.45 20.77 32.97
CA LEU A 52 4.37 19.82 33.61
C LEU A 52 5.53 20.49 34.35
N LYS A 53 6.03 21.63 33.86
CA LYS A 53 7.06 22.40 34.58
C LYS A 53 6.51 23.02 35.88
N VAL A 54 5.23 23.40 35.89
CA VAL A 54 4.55 24.00 37.04
C VAL A 54 4.13 22.94 38.06
N ARG A 55 3.64 21.76 37.59
CA ARG A 55 3.21 20.66 38.46
C ARG A 55 3.85 19.32 38.01
N PRO A 56 5.15 19.12 38.28
CA PRO A 56 5.86 17.90 37.83
C PRO A 56 5.37 16.62 38.51
N ASP A 57 4.71 16.72 39.67
CA ASP A 57 4.23 15.56 40.45
C ASP A 57 2.79 15.13 40.08
N SER A 58 2.10 15.85 39.20
CA SER A 58 0.75 15.50 38.78
C SER A 58 0.73 14.20 37.95
N GLN A 59 0.06 13.17 38.50
CA GLN A 59 -0.10 11.91 37.78
C GLN A 59 -0.89 12.08 36.47
N VAL A 60 -1.90 12.93 36.45
CA VAL A 60 -2.71 13.19 35.24
C VAL A 60 -1.86 13.81 34.15
N LEU A 61 -1.02 14.80 34.45
CA LEU A 61 -0.12 15.40 33.47
C LEU A 61 0.91 14.40 32.96
N ARG A 62 1.44 13.52 33.82
CA ARG A 62 2.35 12.43 33.39
C ARG A 62 1.67 11.38 32.53
N VAL A 63 0.41 11.04 32.80
CA VAL A 63 -0.38 10.16 31.96
C VAL A 63 -0.60 10.77 30.57
N TRP A 64 -0.93 12.07 30.53
CA TRP A 64 -1.04 12.81 29.28
C TRP A 64 0.29 12.90 28.53
N GLU A 65 1.38 13.16 29.23
CA GLU A 65 2.74 13.14 28.67
C GLU A 65 3.07 11.76 28.09
N ALA A 66 2.87 10.68 28.85
CA ALA A 66 3.09 9.32 28.39
C ALA A 66 2.19 8.96 27.21
N ARG A 67 0.92 9.39 27.22
CA ARG A 67 -0.01 9.22 26.09
C ARG A 67 0.48 9.96 24.86
N LEU A 68 0.99 11.15 25.01
CA LEU A 68 1.47 11.99 23.93
C LEU A 68 2.87 11.56 23.44
N LEU A 69 3.77 11.16 24.33
CA LEU A 69 5.10 10.60 23.97
C LEU A 69 5.02 9.16 23.50
N GLY A 70 4.10 8.38 24.02
CA GLY A 70 3.86 6.97 23.68
C GLY A 70 2.93 6.76 22.48
N ALA A 71 2.23 7.81 22.02
CA ALA A 71 1.44 7.70 20.79
C ALA A 71 2.41 7.58 19.60
N PRO A 72 2.37 6.48 18.85
CA PRO A 72 3.10 6.39 17.60
C PRO A 72 2.54 7.45 16.65
N GLY A 73 3.17 8.65 16.61
CA GLY A 73 2.69 9.73 15.76
C GLY A 73 2.92 11.15 16.23
N HIS A 74 3.56 11.40 17.39
CA HIS A 74 4.13 12.74 17.65
C HIS A 74 5.36 12.94 16.76
N VAL A 75 5.11 12.90 15.48
CA VAL A 75 5.95 13.58 14.53
C VAL A 75 5.48 15.04 14.55
N ASN A 76 6.35 15.87 15.17
CA ASN A 76 6.54 17.27 14.79
C ASN A 76 5.65 17.70 13.62
N GLU A 77 5.06 18.92 13.75
CA GLU A 77 4.40 19.73 12.73
C GLU A 77 4.38 19.09 11.34
N ARG A 78 3.21 19.04 10.70
CA ARG A 78 3.07 18.59 9.31
C ARG A 78 4.16 19.22 8.45
N ASN A 79 5.33 18.60 8.41
CA ASN A 79 6.41 19.03 7.52
C ASN A 79 6.10 18.50 6.11
N VAL A 80 4.83 18.70 5.70
CA VAL A 80 4.43 18.42 4.32
C VAL A 80 5.12 19.47 3.48
N LYS A 81 6.02 19.01 2.62
CA LYS A 81 6.73 19.89 1.72
C LYS A 81 5.75 20.64 0.81
N PRO A 82 6.05 21.88 0.43
CA PRO A 82 5.16 22.66 -0.41
C PRO A 82 4.93 21.94 -1.76
N PHE A 83 3.75 22.12 -2.33
CA PHE A 83 3.33 21.48 -3.59
C PHE A 83 4.35 21.69 -4.72
N ARG A 84 5.04 22.85 -4.76
CA ARG A 84 6.15 23.12 -5.69
C ARG A 84 7.25 22.06 -5.67
N THR A 85 7.58 21.50 -4.49
CA THR A 85 8.57 20.42 -4.36
C THR A 85 8.07 19.13 -5.00
N ILE A 86 6.78 18.83 -4.81
CA ILE A 86 6.13 17.67 -5.44
C ILE A 86 6.12 17.83 -6.96
N LEU A 87 5.75 19.01 -7.43
CA LEU A 87 5.77 19.32 -8.85
C LEU A 87 7.19 19.16 -9.46
N SER A 88 8.23 19.59 -8.72
CA SER A 88 9.62 19.39 -9.17
C SER A 88 9.99 17.92 -9.30
N ILE A 89 9.62 17.06 -8.33
CA ILE A 89 9.86 15.61 -8.39
C ILE A 89 9.17 15.02 -9.62
N VAL A 90 7.88 15.31 -9.80
CA VAL A 90 7.09 14.84 -10.94
C VAL A 90 7.71 15.28 -12.26
N THR A 91 8.05 16.58 -12.39
CA THR A 91 8.65 17.13 -13.61
C THR A 91 9.99 16.45 -13.93
N ILE A 92 10.89 16.30 -12.95
CA ILE A 92 12.18 15.64 -13.16
C ILE A 92 11.98 14.19 -13.59
N THR A 93 11.08 13.45 -12.92
CA THR A 93 10.82 12.04 -13.26
C THR A 93 10.19 11.92 -14.65
N PHE A 94 9.25 12.81 -14.99
CA PHE A 94 8.66 12.86 -16.32
C PHE A 94 9.70 13.16 -17.41
N LEU A 95 10.59 14.12 -17.17
CA LEU A 95 11.68 14.44 -18.09
C LEU A 95 12.64 13.26 -18.26
N LEU A 96 13.02 12.59 -17.17
CA LEU A 96 13.85 11.38 -17.23
C LEU A 96 13.17 10.29 -18.08
N LEU A 97 11.88 10.08 -17.91
CA LEU A 97 11.14 9.07 -18.66
C LEU A 97 11.03 9.47 -20.15
N THR A 98 10.70 10.74 -20.45
CA THR A 98 10.37 11.20 -21.82
C THR A 98 11.63 11.49 -22.65
N ILE A 99 12.64 12.17 -22.09
CA ILE A 99 13.87 12.49 -22.81
C ILE A 99 14.65 11.22 -23.09
N SER A 100 14.74 10.30 -22.13
CA SER A 100 15.44 9.04 -22.36
C SER A 100 14.75 8.20 -23.42
N SER A 101 13.41 8.17 -23.46
CA SER A 101 12.65 7.43 -24.48
C SER A 101 12.80 8.03 -25.89
N SER A 102 13.15 9.31 -26.03
CA SER A 102 13.40 9.92 -27.35
C SER A 102 14.71 9.45 -28.00
N HIS A 103 15.64 8.88 -27.20
CA HIS A 103 16.94 8.38 -27.66
C HIS A 103 17.00 6.85 -27.77
N PHE A 104 16.04 6.17 -27.19
CA PHE A 104 15.94 4.71 -27.16
C PHE A 104 14.60 4.29 -27.75
N ASP A 105 14.53 3.08 -28.29
CA ASP A 105 13.28 2.47 -28.69
C ASP A 105 12.31 2.40 -27.50
N ALA A 106 11.09 2.85 -27.68
CA ALA A 106 10.07 2.91 -26.66
C ALA A 106 9.72 1.50 -26.11
N GLU A 107 9.63 0.50 -26.99
CA GLU A 107 9.35 -0.90 -26.61
C GLU A 107 10.49 -1.50 -25.77
N TRP A 108 11.72 -1.05 -25.97
CA TRP A 108 12.87 -1.46 -25.18
C TRP A 108 12.94 -0.70 -23.85
N TYR A 109 12.71 0.63 -23.87
CA TYR A 109 12.95 1.50 -22.73
C TYR A 109 11.89 1.41 -21.64
N TYR A 110 10.60 1.54 -22.01
CA TYR A 110 9.53 1.63 -21.02
C TYR A 110 9.39 0.38 -20.13
N PRO A 111 9.39 -0.86 -20.64
CA PRO A 111 9.31 -2.04 -19.80
C PRO A 111 10.47 -2.18 -18.82
N ARG A 112 11.66 -1.64 -19.16
CA ARG A 112 12.86 -1.73 -18.34
C ARG A 112 12.88 -0.72 -17.19
N TYR A 113 12.53 0.53 -17.47
CA TYR A 113 12.86 1.62 -16.57
C TYR A 113 11.68 2.30 -15.90
N THR A 114 10.45 2.17 -16.42
CA THR A 114 9.28 2.88 -15.85
C THR A 114 9.05 2.55 -14.37
N GLY A 115 9.03 1.27 -14.01
CA GLY A 115 8.83 0.84 -12.62
C GLY A 115 9.93 1.35 -11.68
N LEU A 116 11.17 1.37 -12.15
CA LEU A 116 12.31 1.89 -11.40
C LEU A 116 12.20 3.41 -11.16
N TRP A 117 11.89 4.20 -12.20
CA TRP A 117 11.76 5.66 -12.07
C TRP A 117 10.59 6.06 -11.18
N VAL A 118 9.46 5.37 -11.28
CA VAL A 118 8.31 5.58 -10.40
C VAL A 118 8.67 5.28 -8.95
N SER A 119 9.33 4.16 -8.69
CA SER A 119 9.76 3.77 -7.33
C SER A 119 10.82 4.73 -6.79
N LEU A 120 11.74 5.19 -7.62
CA LEU A 120 12.75 6.17 -7.25
C LEU A 120 12.11 7.53 -6.89
N SER A 121 11.13 8.00 -7.65
CA SER A 121 10.41 9.24 -7.35
C SER A 121 9.72 9.20 -5.99
N MET A 122 9.11 8.06 -5.65
CA MET A 122 8.51 7.80 -4.33
C MET A 122 9.58 7.75 -3.23
N ALA A 123 10.73 7.12 -3.50
CA ALA A 123 11.86 7.09 -2.56
C ALA A 123 12.41 8.50 -2.29
N ILE A 124 12.56 9.31 -3.33
CA ILE A 124 12.97 10.72 -3.23
C ILE A 124 11.94 11.52 -2.42
N TYR A 125 10.63 11.29 -2.66
CA TYR A 125 9.58 11.91 -1.87
C TYR A 125 9.77 11.66 -0.37
N PHE A 126 9.98 10.42 0.06
CA PHE A 126 10.22 10.10 1.47
C PHE A 126 11.57 10.62 1.98
N TRP A 127 12.61 10.60 1.15
CA TRP A 127 13.94 11.09 1.53
C TRP A 127 13.97 12.58 1.79
N ILE A 128 13.29 13.38 0.98
CA ILE A 128 13.22 14.84 1.15
C ILE A 128 12.55 15.21 2.48
N HIS A 129 11.57 14.42 2.94
CA HIS A 129 10.89 14.69 4.21
C HIS A 129 11.79 14.40 5.43
N ARG A 130 12.70 13.44 5.31
CA ARG A 130 13.68 13.07 6.34
C ARG A 130 15.02 12.71 5.72
N PRO A 131 15.86 13.70 5.35
CA PRO A 131 17.14 13.43 4.72
C PRO A 131 18.06 12.61 5.62
N ASP A 132 18.74 11.61 5.02
CA ASP A 132 19.77 10.81 5.65
C ASP A 132 20.81 10.47 4.58
N THR A 133 22.06 10.88 4.79
CA THR A 133 23.13 10.72 3.81
C THR A 133 23.46 9.26 3.50
N ARG A 134 23.40 8.38 4.51
CA ARG A 134 23.66 6.95 4.31
C ARG A 134 22.56 6.29 3.48
N VAL A 135 21.30 6.57 3.82
CA VAL A 135 20.15 6.07 3.06
C VAL A 135 20.18 6.61 1.63
N GLY A 136 20.54 7.90 1.44
CA GLY A 136 20.72 8.49 0.11
C GLY A 136 21.82 7.81 -0.69
N ALA A 137 22.97 7.50 -0.08
CA ALA A 137 24.04 6.76 -0.73
C ALA A 137 23.61 5.35 -1.16
N TYR A 138 22.91 4.59 -0.29
CA TYR A 138 22.35 3.28 -0.65
C TYR A 138 21.33 3.39 -1.79
N LEU A 139 20.47 4.41 -1.77
CA LEU A 139 19.50 4.65 -2.83
C LEU A 139 20.20 4.84 -4.19
N ILE A 140 21.25 5.67 -4.24
CA ILE A 140 22.05 5.88 -5.46
C ILE A 140 22.70 4.59 -5.92
N ILE A 141 23.37 3.86 -5.03
CA ILE A 141 24.08 2.62 -5.37
C ILE A 141 23.11 1.58 -5.94
N VAL A 142 22.01 1.30 -5.22
CA VAL A 142 21.04 0.28 -5.65
C VAL A 142 20.39 0.68 -6.98
N THR A 143 19.99 1.94 -7.12
CA THR A 143 19.39 2.43 -8.37
C THR A 143 20.39 2.32 -9.53
N SER A 144 21.64 2.74 -9.36
CA SER A 144 22.66 2.66 -10.41
C SER A 144 22.96 1.23 -10.84
N LEU A 145 23.10 0.31 -9.88
CA LEU A 145 23.30 -1.11 -10.19
C LEU A 145 22.09 -1.70 -10.93
N THR A 146 20.87 -1.33 -10.55
CA THR A 146 19.65 -1.80 -11.23
C THR A 146 19.57 -1.23 -12.64
N VAL A 147 19.89 0.05 -12.85
CA VAL A 147 19.93 0.68 -14.18
C VAL A 147 20.92 -0.04 -15.10
N ILE A 148 22.14 -0.30 -14.60
CA ILE A 148 23.17 -1.01 -15.36
C ILE A 148 22.68 -2.42 -15.72
N TYR A 149 22.16 -3.17 -14.75
CA TYR A 149 21.66 -4.52 -14.99
C TYR A 149 20.55 -4.54 -16.04
N LEU A 150 19.56 -3.66 -15.95
CA LEU A 150 18.46 -3.54 -16.92
C LEU A 150 18.97 -3.19 -18.32
N GLY A 151 20.04 -2.37 -18.41
CA GLY A 151 20.65 -1.98 -19.69
C GLY A 151 21.43 -3.15 -20.35
N VAL A 152 21.98 -4.06 -19.54
CA VAL A 152 22.75 -5.21 -20.06
C VAL A 152 21.86 -6.40 -20.41
N LEU A 153 20.61 -6.46 -19.90
CA LEU A 153 19.68 -7.53 -20.25
C LEU A 153 19.47 -7.63 -21.76
N PRO A 154 19.51 -8.86 -22.34
CA PRO A 154 19.33 -9.05 -23.77
C PRO A 154 18.04 -8.43 -24.29
N ASN A 155 18.07 -7.99 -25.56
CA ASN A 155 16.87 -7.53 -26.25
C ASN A 155 16.18 -8.71 -26.96
N THR A 156 15.68 -9.63 -26.15
CA THR A 156 14.95 -10.82 -26.61
C THR A 156 13.54 -10.80 -26.05
N SER A 157 12.59 -11.32 -26.82
CA SER A 157 11.21 -11.52 -26.39
C SER A 157 11.04 -12.82 -25.59
N SER A 158 12.08 -13.28 -24.91
CA SER A 158 12.04 -14.51 -24.12
C SER A 158 11.19 -14.37 -22.85
N ASP A 159 10.54 -15.46 -22.44
CA ASP A 159 9.73 -15.52 -21.25
C ASP A 159 10.52 -15.13 -19.98
N SER A 160 11.78 -15.54 -19.88
CA SER A 160 12.62 -15.27 -18.70
C SER A 160 12.99 -13.80 -18.58
N VAL A 161 13.32 -13.13 -19.69
CA VAL A 161 13.60 -11.67 -19.70
C VAL A 161 12.35 -10.90 -19.36
N LEU A 162 11.19 -11.25 -19.93
CA LEU A 162 9.92 -10.61 -19.59
C LEU A 162 9.60 -10.77 -18.10
N MET A 163 9.76 -11.98 -17.54
CA MET A 163 9.56 -12.23 -16.11
C MET A 163 10.53 -11.42 -15.25
N ALA A 164 11.80 -11.29 -15.66
CA ALA A 164 12.77 -10.44 -14.95
C ALA A 164 12.34 -8.98 -14.92
N LEU A 165 11.93 -8.41 -16.06
CA LEU A 165 11.49 -7.01 -16.15
C LEU A 165 10.29 -6.73 -15.23
N VAL A 166 9.29 -7.63 -15.20
CA VAL A 166 8.12 -7.51 -14.32
C VAL A 166 8.53 -7.59 -12.84
N HIS A 167 9.40 -8.54 -12.48
CA HIS A 167 9.80 -8.75 -11.09
C HIS A 167 10.75 -7.65 -10.57
N ILE A 168 11.65 -7.13 -11.42
CA ILE A 168 12.50 -5.99 -11.05
C ILE A 168 11.66 -4.72 -10.85
N SER A 169 10.69 -4.47 -11.72
CA SER A 169 9.75 -3.36 -11.55
C SER A 169 8.99 -3.48 -10.22
N GLY A 170 8.49 -4.68 -9.90
CA GLY A 170 7.86 -4.96 -8.60
C GLY A 170 8.83 -4.85 -7.42
N ALA A 171 10.05 -5.40 -7.53
CA ALA A 171 11.06 -5.35 -6.49
C ALA A 171 11.56 -3.93 -6.23
N SER A 172 11.50 -3.03 -7.22
CA SER A 172 11.92 -1.63 -7.06
C SER A 172 11.12 -0.87 -5.99
N VAL A 173 9.93 -1.37 -5.60
CA VAL A 173 9.15 -0.87 -4.46
C VAL A 173 9.92 -0.94 -3.14
N VAL A 174 11.00 -1.73 -3.07
CA VAL A 174 11.91 -1.71 -1.92
C VAL A 174 12.60 -0.36 -1.73
N LEU A 175 12.80 0.42 -2.79
CA LEU A 175 13.47 1.73 -2.70
C LEU A 175 12.69 2.70 -1.78
N PRO A 176 11.39 2.99 -1.99
CA PRO A 176 10.64 3.80 -1.06
C PRO A 176 10.50 3.14 0.32
N ALA A 177 10.36 1.80 0.41
CA ALA A 177 10.32 1.09 1.68
C ALA A 177 11.62 1.25 2.46
N MET A 178 12.78 1.17 1.80
CA MET A 178 14.11 1.39 2.39
C MET A 178 14.23 2.79 2.98
N VAL A 179 13.78 3.81 2.28
CA VAL A 179 13.82 5.19 2.76
C VAL A 179 12.85 5.40 3.92
N PHE A 180 11.68 4.79 3.87
CA PHE A 180 10.66 4.90 4.92
C PHE A 180 11.09 4.19 6.21
N LEU A 181 11.50 2.92 6.12
CA LEU A 181 11.87 2.07 7.27
C LEU A 181 13.24 2.43 7.84
N ARG A 182 14.20 2.83 7.02
CA ARG A 182 15.59 3.12 7.41
C ARG A 182 16.22 1.95 8.17
N ARG A 183 16.47 2.09 9.49
CA ARG A 183 17.03 1.04 10.35
C ARG A 183 15.96 0.17 11.04
N ARG A 184 14.67 0.42 10.77
CA ARG A 184 13.54 -0.23 11.46
C ARG A 184 12.97 -1.44 10.72
N TRP A 185 13.73 -2.07 9.82
CA TRP A 185 13.29 -3.21 9.01
C TRP A 185 12.77 -4.41 9.81
N LEU A 186 13.35 -4.66 11.00
CA LEU A 186 13.00 -5.76 11.87
C LEU A 186 11.91 -5.41 12.88
N GLN A 187 11.48 -4.15 12.92
CA GLN A 187 10.42 -3.70 13.82
C GLN A 187 9.06 -3.96 13.18
N THR A 188 8.31 -4.87 13.78
CA THR A 188 6.97 -5.26 13.28
C THR A 188 6.05 -4.05 13.12
N ASP A 189 6.04 -3.12 14.10
CA ASP A 189 5.16 -1.94 14.06
C ASP A 189 5.53 -0.98 12.91
N ALA A 190 6.83 -0.81 12.61
CA ALA A 190 7.26 0.01 11.49
C ALA A 190 6.87 -0.58 10.13
N CYS A 191 6.94 -1.90 10.00
CA CYS A 191 6.49 -2.59 8.80
C CYS A 191 4.95 -2.57 8.65
N ILE A 192 4.21 -2.63 9.76
CA ILE A 192 2.76 -2.44 9.77
C ILE A 192 2.42 -1.02 9.31
N GLU A 193 3.08 0.00 9.86
CA GLU A 193 2.89 1.40 9.44
C GLU A 193 3.15 1.59 7.94
N LEU A 194 4.18 0.94 7.39
CA LEU A 194 4.47 0.97 5.95
C LEU A 194 3.32 0.35 5.14
N LEU A 195 2.82 -0.82 5.55
CA LEU A 195 1.75 -1.51 4.85
C LEU A 195 0.42 -0.75 4.91
N GLU A 196 0.06 -0.20 6.08
CA GLU A 196 -1.14 0.63 6.24
C GLU A 196 -1.07 1.86 5.31
N ARG A 197 0.07 2.54 5.30
CA ARG A 197 0.29 3.68 4.40
C ARG A 197 0.24 3.29 2.93
N ALA A 198 0.83 2.16 2.56
CA ALA A 198 0.82 1.66 1.19
C ALA A 198 -0.61 1.33 0.72
N GLY A 199 -1.47 0.81 1.60
CA GLY A 199 -2.87 0.53 1.27
C GLY A 199 -3.69 1.79 1.03
N GLU A 200 -3.58 2.77 1.90
CA GLU A 200 -4.26 4.05 1.72
C GLU A 200 -3.76 4.77 0.45
N TRP A 201 -2.46 4.78 0.24
CA TRP A 201 -1.86 5.29 -0.99
C TRP A 201 -2.41 4.59 -2.24
N PHE A 202 -2.49 3.26 -2.22
CA PHE A 202 -3.01 2.49 -3.34
C PHE A 202 -4.46 2.86 -3.67
N VAL A 203 -5.32 3.02 -2.66
CA VAL A 203 -6.71 3.43 -2.84
C VAL A 203 -6.81 4.83 -3.45
N ILE A 204 -6.01 5.78 -2.94
CA ILE A 204 -5.99 7.16 -3.48
C ILE A 204 -5.50 7.15 -4.94
N CYS A 205 -4.43 6.41 -5.25
CA CYS A 205 -3.94 6.27 -6.61
C CYS A 205 -5.01 5.66 -7.53
N SER A 206 -5.73 4.63 -7.07
CA SER A 206 -6.81 4.01 -7.84
C SER A 206 -7.94 5.00 -8.16
N LEU A 207 -8.31 5.85 -7.21
CA LEU A 207 -9.29 6.91 -7.43
C LEU A 207 -8.79 7.97 -8.40
N LEU A 208 -7.50 8.34 -8.33
CA LEU A 208 -6.89 9.27 -9.28
C LEU A 208 -6.83 8.68 -10.69
N VAL A 209 -6.51 7.39 -10.83
CA VAL A 209 -6.55 6.70 -12.13
C VAL A 209 -7.97 6.69 -12.69
N LEU A 210 -8.96 6.32 -11.88
CA LEU A 210 -10.36 6.29 -12.31
C LEU A 210 -10.83 7.67 -12.77
N GLY A 211 -10.58 8.72 -11.98
CA GLY A 211 -10.92 10.10 -12.34
C GLY A 211 -10.18 10.58 -13.59
N GLY A 212 -8.89 10.27 -13.70
CA GLY A 212 -8.09 10.59 -14.87
C GLY A 212 -8.57 9.88 -16.14
N SER A 213 -8.96 8.60 -16.04
CA SER A 213 -9.52 7.83 -17.16
C SER A 213 -10.86 8.43 -17.65
N VAL A 214 -11.74 8.78 -16.71
CA VAL A 214 -13.02 9.44 -17.04
C VAL A 214 -12.76 10.79 -17.73
N PHE A 215 -11.85 11.61 -17.18
CA PHE A 215 -11.47 12.88 -17.80
C PHE A 215 -10.92 12.70 -19.21
N THR A 216 -10.02 11.73 -19.41
CA THR A 216 -9.45 11.43 -20.74
C THR A 216 -10.51 10.98 -21.72
N ALA A 217 -11.44 10.09 -21.29
CA ALA A 217 -12.53 9.62 -22.14
C ALA A 217 -13.44 10.76 -22.60
N PHE A 218 -13.82 11.69 -21.69
CA PHE A 218 -14.57 12.88 -22.08
C PHE A 218 -13.80 13.80 -23.00
N THR A 219 -12.50 13.97 -22.79
CA THR A 219 -11.66 14.81 -23.64
C THR A 219 -11.60 14.26 -25.07
N LEU A 220 -11.38 12.94 -25.21
CA LEU A 220 -11.38 12.28 -26.52
C LEU A 220 -12.73 12.37 -27.20
N GLY A 221 -13.83 12.11 -26.48
CA GLY A 221 -15.19 12.22 -27.02
C GLY A 221 -15.53 13.65 -27.48
N LEU A 222 -15.03 14.69 -26.79
CA LEU A 222 -15.21 16.07 -27.23
C LEU A 222 -14.41 16.36 -28.49
N TYR A 223 -13.18 15.85 -28.62
CA TYR A 223 -12.35 16.05 -29.84
C TYR A 223 -12.95 15.31 -31.03
N GLU A 224 -13.51 14.13 -30.84
CA GLU A 224 -14.24 13.41 -31.88
C GLU A 224 -15.45 14.20 -32.40
N ILE A 225 -16.27 14.77 -31.49
CA ILE A 225 -17.43 15.60 -31.88
C ILE A 225 -17.01 16.87 -32.63
N MET A 226 -15.84 17.43 -32.32
CA MET A 226 -15.31 18.64 -32.95
C MET A 226 -14.58 18.37 -34.29
N ASP A 227 -14.53 17.10 -34.72
CA ASP A 227 -13.89 16.66 -35.97
C ASP A 227 -12.42 17.08 -36.05
N LEU A 228 -11.71 17.01 -34.91
CA LEU A 228 -10.30 17.36 -34.82
C LEU A 228 -9.44 16.13 -35.21
N GLU A 229 -9.56 15.71 -36.48
CA GLU A 229 -8.83 14.54 -37.03
C GLU A 229 -7.29 14.64 -36.95
N GLN A 230 -6.76 15.86 -36.67
CA GLN A 230 -5.32 16.11 -36.60
C GLN A 230 -4.67 15.66 -35.29
N ILE A 231 -5.46 15.30 -34.27
CA ILE A 231 -4.94 14.86 -32.97
C ILE A 231 -5.02 13.34 -32.93
N GLU A 232 -3.87 12.69 -33.13
CA GLU A 232 -3.75 11.24 -33.02
C GLU A 232 -4.16 10.76 -31.62
N GLU A 233 -5.23 10.00 -31.54
CA GLU A 233 -5.73 9.39 -30.30
C GLU A 233 -4.62 8.63 -29.56
N GLU A 234 -3.80 7.90 -30.30
CA GLU A 234 -2.65 7.18 -29.77
C GLU A 234 -1.63 8.11 -29.10
N TRP A 235 -1.39 9.30 -29.67
CA TRP A 235 -0.51 10.28 -29.08
C TRP A 235 -1.04 10.80 -27.73
N ILE A 236 -2.35 11.08 -27.63
CA ILE A 236 -3.00 11.54 -26.39
C ILE A 236 -2.91 10.45 -25.33
N ILE A 237 -3.33 9.22 -25.63
CA ILE A 237 -3.33 8.10 -24.70
C ILE A 237 -1.92 7.85 -24.18
N ARG A 238 -0.92 7.81 -25.07
CA ARG A 238 0.47 7.57 -24.69
C ARG A 238 1.03 8.69 -23.80
N ASN A 239 0.80 9.96 -24.14
CA ASN A 239 1.37 11.07 -23.36
C ASN A 239 0.62 11.30 -22.04
N ILE A 240 -0.71 11.24 -22.02
CA ILE A 240 -1.51 11.31 -20.78
C ILE A 240 -1.18 10.11 -19.88
N GLY A 241 -1.04 8.91 -20.45
CA GLY A 241 -0.62 7.71 -19.72
C GLY A 241 0.74 7.90 -19.06
N ASN A 242 1.74 8.39 -19.79
CA ASN A 242 3.07 8.66 -19.22
C ASN A 242 3.05 9.71 -18.11
N VAL A 243 2.31 10.81 -18.30
CA VAL A 243 2.10 11.81 -17.24
C VAL A 243 1.44 11.18 -16.02
N GLY A 244 0.39 10.38 -16.24
CA GLY A 244 -0.34 9.69 -15.17
C GLY A 244 0.54 8.74 -14.36
N ILE A 245 1.30 7.87 -15.04
CA ILE A 245 2.20 6.89 -14.41
C ILE A 245 3.20 7.56 -13.47
N VAL A 246 3.73 8.72 -13.83
CA VAL A 246 4.72 9.46 -13.03
C VAL A 246 4.05 10.29 -11.92
N THR A 247 2.93 10.92 -12.24
CA THR A 247 2.29 11.92 -11.38
C THR A 247 1.47 11.28 -10.26
N ILE A 248 0.63 10.29 -10.62
CA ILE A 248 -0.33 9.69 -9.70
C ILE A 248 0.33 9.12 -8.44
N PRO A 249 1.44 8.35 -8.50
CA PRO A 249 2.06 7.80 -7.30
C PRO A 249 2.53 8.87 -6.31
N VAL A 250 3.21 9.90 -6.80
CA VAL A 250 3.78 10.96 -5.94
C VAL A 250 2.69 11.89 -5.42
N VAL A 251 1.75 12.30 -6.28
CA VAL A 251 0.61 13.14 -5.88
C VAL A 251 -0.32 12.38 -4.94
N GLY A 252 -0.57 11.10 -5.19
CA GLY A 252 -1.37 10.25 -4.29
C GLY A 252 -0.78 10.18 -2.87
N MET A 253 0.54 10.03 -2.74
CA MET A 253 1.19 10.06 -1.42
C MET A 253 1.16 11.46 -0.79
N TYR A 254 1.33 12.50 -1.58
CA TYR A 254 1.18 13.88 -1.10
C TYR A 254 -0.22 14.16 -0.58
N LEU A 255 -1.27 13.74 -1.30
CA LEU A 255 -2.66 13.88 -0.85
C LEU A 255 -2.92 13.09 0.43
N TYR A 256 -2.38 11.86 0.52
CA TYR A 256 -2.47 11.09 1.74
C TYR A 256 -1.85 11.86 2.93
N ASP A 257 -0.61 12.32 2.81
CA ASP A 257 0.10 12.99 3.90
C ASP A 257 -0.50 14.38 4.25
N SER A 258 -1.08 15.10 3.27
CA SER A 258 -1.60 16.46 3.47
C SER A 258 -3.05 16.49 3.94
N ILE A 259 -3.89 15.57 3.45
CA ILE A 259 -5.35 15.65 3.63
C ILE A 259 -5.91 14.47 4.43
N PHE A 260 -5.50 13.24 4.09
CA PHE A 260 -6.20 12.03 4.51
C PHE A 260 -5.62 11.35 5.74
N ARG A 261 -4.34 11.52 6.05
CA ARG A 261 -3.60 10.81 7.10
C ARG A 261 -4.31 10.76 8.46
N ASP A 262 -4.95 11.85 8.86
CA ASP A 262 -5.60 11.98 10.18
C ASP A 262 -7.12 11.85 10.10
N LYS A 263 -7.70 11.71 8.90
CA LYS A 263 -9.14 11.84 8.69
C LYS A 263 -9.84 10.57 8.27
N LEU A 264 -9.19 9.71 7.50
CA LEU A 264 -9.84 8.56 6.86
C LEU A 264 -8.91 7.35 6.82
N SER A 265 -9.47 6.18 7.13
CA SER A 265 -8.91 4.86 6.87
C SER A 265 -9.79 4.20 5.80
N ILE A 266 -9.53 4.47 4.52
CA ILE A 266 -10.37 4.02 3.41
C ILE A 266 -10.09 2.55 3.08
N ALA A 267 -8.82 2.16 2.98
CA ALA A 267 -8.43 0.80 2.62
C ALA A 267 -9.03 -0.27 3.55
N PRO A 268 -9.06 -0.09 4.89
CA PRO A 268 -9.72 -1.00 5.80
C PRO A 268 -11.24 -1.07 5.65
N VAL A 269 -11.88 0.07 5.37
CA VAL A 269 -13.33 0.11 5.15
C VAL A 269 -13.66 -0.68 3.90
N LEU A 270 -12.94 -0.45 2.80
CA LEU A 270 -13.10 -1.21 1.56
C LEU A 270 -12.87 -2.71 1.78
N ALA A 271 -11.76 -3.09 2.44
CA ALA A 271 -11.47 -4.49 2.72
C ALA A 271 -12.60 -5.17 3.49
N ARG A 272 -13.16 -4.53 4.52
CA ARG A 272 -14.28 -5.08 5.30
C ARG A 272 -15.57 -5.18 4.51
N THR A 273 -15.88 -4.19 3.67
CA THR A 273 -17.09 -4.16 2.87
C THR A 273 -17.05 -5.21 1.76
N PHE A 274 -15.91 -5.39 1.11
CA PHE A 274 -15.78 -6.31 -0.02
C PHE A 274 -15.48 -7.75 0.41
N SER A 275 -14.88 -7.99 1.59
CA SER A 275 -14.57 -9.35 2.07
C SER A 275 -15.76 -10.32 2.04
N PRO A 276 -16.98 -9.98 2.51
CA PRO A 276 -18.11 -10.89 2.42
C PRO A 276 -18.55 -11.15 0.97
N LEU A 277 -18.45 -10.15 0.09
CA LEU A 277 -18.78 -10.31 -1.34
C LEU A 277 -17.79 -11.26 -2.03
N PHE A 278 -16.50 -11.10 -1.76
CA PHE A 278 -15.48 -12.02 -2.27
C PHE A 278 -15.63 -13.43 -1.70
N LEU A 279 -15.97 -13.56 -0.42
CA LEU A 279 -16.24 -14.86 0.18
C LEU A 279 -17.42 -15.56 -0.51
N LEU A 280 -18.53 -14.82 -0.77
CA LEU A 280 -19.69 -15.34 -1.50
C LEU A 280 -19.29 -15.77 -2.92
N MET A 281 -18.57 -14.91 -3.66
CA MET A 281 -18.11 -15.18 -5.00
C MET A 281 -17.22 -16.44 -5.07
N ILE A 282 -16.23 -16.55 -4.18
CA ILE A 282 -15.31 -17.68 -4.12
C ILE A 282 -16.05 -18.97 -3.75
N SER A 283 -16.96 -18.89 -2.77
CA SER A 283 -17.76 -20.05 -2.36
C SER A 283 -18.67 -20.54 -3.48
N SER A 284 -19.33 -19.61 -4.19
CA SER A 284 -20.15 -19.93 -5.37
C SER A 284 -19.33 -20.60 -6.46
N TYR A 285 -18.15 -20.07 -6.75
CA TYR A 285 -17.23 -20.64 -7.72
C TYR A 285 -16.82 -22.08 -7.34
N LEU A 286 -16.42 -22.32 -6.08
CA LEU A 286 -16.06 -23.67 -5.60
C LEU A 286 -17.23 -24.64 -5.73
N ILE A 287 -18.44 -24.22 -5.37
CA ILE A 287 -19.67 -25.01 -5.48
C ILE A 287 -19.94 -25.38 -6.95
N ILE A 288 -19.93 -24.38 -7.85
CA ILE A 288 -20.17 -24.59 -9.28
C ILE A 288 -19.13 -25.56 -9.86
N THR A 289 -17.85 -25.39 -9.53
CA THR A 289 -16.78 -26.27 -10.00
C THR A 289 -16.98 -27.72 -9.57
N LEU A 290 -17.47 -27.94 -8.34
CA LEU A 290 -17.74 -29.28 -7.83
C LEU A 290 -18.93 -29.96 -8.54
N PHE A 291 -19.99 -29.21 -8.88
CA PHE A 291 -21.22 -29.77 -9.42
C PHE A 291 -21.25 -29.83 -10.95
N GLN A 292 -20.62 -28.89 -11.62
CA GLN A 292 -20.64 -28.83 -13.10
C GLN A 292 -19.48 -29.56 -13.76
N GLY A 293 -18.49 -30.04 -12.99
CA GLY A 293 -17.31 -30.71 -13.54
C GLY A 293 -16.48 -29.83 -14.48
N TYR A 294 -16.64 -28.51 -14.37
CA TYR A 294 -15.86 -27.55 -15.15
C TYR A 294 -14.38 -27.68 -14.80
N SER A 295 -13.55 -27.95 -15.79
CA SER A 295 -12.13 -28.21 -15.60
C SER A 295 -11.30 -26.97 -15.92
N PRO A 296 -10.69 -26.32 -14.91
CA PRO A 296 -9.81 -25.16 -15.10
C PRO A 296 -8.45 -25.54 -15.72
N PHE A 297 -8.20 -26.83 -15.98
CA PHE A 297 -6.88 -27.35 -16.34
C PHE A 297 -6.42 -26.94 -17.75
N TYR A 298 -7.33 -26.73 -18.66
CA TYR A 298 -7.02 -26.42 -20.06
C TYR A 298 -7.03 -24.92 -20.38
N ASP A 299 -7.78 -24.12 -19.63
CA ASP A 299 -7.95 -22.69 -19.90
C ASP A 299 -6.87 -21.84 -19.20
N ARG A 300 -6.01 -21.19 -20.04
CA ARG A 300 -4.96 -20.30 -19.53
C ARG A 300 -5.53 -19.02 -18.93
N GLN A 301 -6.56 -18.44 -19.55
CA GLN A 301 -7.14 -17.16 -19.09
C GLN A 301 -7.74 -17.33 -17.70
N PHE A 302 -8.37 -18.46 -17.48
CA PHE A 302 -8.96 -18.81 -16.22
C PHE A 302 -7.93 -18.87 -15.07
N LEU A 303 -6.77 -19.50 -15.32
CA LEU A 303 -5.69 -19.53 -14.33
C LEU A 303 -5.11 -18.14 -14.04
N ILE A 304 -5.03 -17.25 -15.03
CA ILE A 304 -4.58 -15.87 -14.83
C ILE A 304 -5.55 -15.14 -13.90
N ILE A 305 -6.85 -15.26 -14.12
CA ILE A 305 -7.90 -14.65 -13.29
C ILE A 305 -7.81 -15.18 -11.85
N LEU A 306 -7.68 -16.49 -11.66
CA LEU A 306 -7.56 -17.08 -10.33
C LEU A 306 -6.29 -16.62 -9.60
N ASN A 307 -5.16 -16.52 -10.29
CA ASN A 307 -3.93 -15.97 -9.70
C ASN A 307 -4.09 -14.50 -9.26
N GLY A 308 -4.75 -13.69 -10.09
CA GLY A 308 -5.11 -12.32 -9.72
C GLY A 308 -6.01 -12.27 -8.48
N LEU A 309 -7.00 -13.13 -8.41
CA LEU A 309 -7.91 -13.27 -7.28
C LEU A 309 -7.16 -13.61 -5.98
N LEU A 310 -6.20 -14.55 -6.02
CA LEU A 310 -5.38 -14.89 -4.84
C LEU A 310 -4.65 -13.67 -4.28
N LEU A 311 -4.08 -12.84 -5.15
CA LEU A 311 -3.36 -11.61 -4.73
C LEU A 311 -4.32 -10.55 -4.16
N VAL A 312 -5.49 -10.36 -4.78
CA VAL A 312 -6.52 -9.45 -4.28
C VAL A 312 -6.98 -9.86 -2.89
N VAL A 313 -7.29 -11.14 -2.68
CA VAL A 313 -7.74 -11.64 -1.37
C VAL A 313 -6.62 -11.54 -0.33
N LEU A 314 -5.37 -11.79 -0.72
CA LEU A 314 -4.23 -11.58 0.17
C LEU A 314 -4.17 -10.10 0.63
N GLY A 315 -4.25 -9.17 -0.31
CA GLY A 315 -4.29 -7.74 -0.01
C GLY A 315 -5.45 -7.36 0.90
N MET A 316 -6.67 -7.82 0.62
CA MET A 316 -7.84 -7.58 1.45
C MET A 316 -7.69 -8.14 2.86
N THR A 317 -7.14 -9.35 3.00
CA THR A 317 -6.87 -9.97 4.30
C THR A 317 -5.85 -9.14 5.09
N VAL A 318 -4.76 -8.75 4.44
CA VAL A 318 -3.72 -7.89 5.05
C VAL A 318 -4.35 -6.62 5.61
N TYR A 319 -5.10 -5.86 4.79
CA TYR A 319 -5.69 -4.59 5.24
C TYR A 319 -6.81 -4.77 6.25
N SER A 320 -7.63 -5.81 6.14
CA SER A 320 -8.66 -6.13 7.14
C SER A 320 -8.05 -6.39 8.52
N VAL A 321 -6.89 -7.05 8.58
CA VAL A 321 -6.18 -7.38 9.83
C VAL A 321 -5.43 -6.19 10.40
N LEU A 322 -4.66 -5.46 9.56
CA LEU A 322 -3.79 -4.38 10.02
C LEU A 322 -4.59 -3.21 10.58
N ALA A 323 -5.66 -2.84 9.91
CA ALA A 323 -6.50 -1.72 10.27
C ALA A 323 -7.47 -1.98 11.43
N ARG A 324 -7.46 -3.18 11.98
CA ARG A 324 -8.32 -3.49 13.13
C ARG A 324 -7.74 -2.89 14.40
N PRO A 325 -8.55 -2.15 15.21
CA PRO A 325 -8.13 -1.73 16.53
C PRO A 325 -7.76 -2.94 17.41
N LEU A 326 -6.67 -2.84 18.17
CA LEU A 326 -6.15 -3.95 19.01
C LEU A 326 -7.16 -4.44 20.08
N TYR A 327 -8.15 -3.62 20.42
CA TYR A 327 -9.14 -3.84 21.46
C TYR A 327 -10.59 -3.88 20.95
N SER A 328 -10.80 -4.16 19.65
CA SER A 328 -12.13 -4.23 19.07
C SER A 328 -12.74 -5.64 19.25
N ASP A 329 -13.98 -5.72 19.74
CA ASP A 329 -14.73 -6.97 19.97
C ASP A 329 -15.48 -7.50 18.75
N SER A 330 -15.26 -6.97 17.56
CA SER A 330 -16.00 -7.38 16.36
C SER A 330 -15.58 -8.75 15.84
N ARG A 331 -16.15 -9.82 16.39
CA ARG A 331 -15.86 -11.21 15.99
C ARG A 331 -16.38 -11.56 14.58
N TRP A 332 -17.46 -10.96 14.12
CA TRP A 332 -18.04 -11.26 12.80
C TRP A 332 -17.07 -11.00 11.63
N SER A 333 -16.42 -9.86 11.60
CA SER A 333 -15.43 -9.53 10.57
C SER A 333 -14.25 -10.50 10.55
N ASP A 334 -13.88 -11.07 11.71
CA ASP A 334 -12.80 -12.05 11.82
C ASP A 334 -13.19 -13.40 11.24
N TRP A 335 -14.43 -13.85 11.50
CA TRP A 335 -14.93 -15.08 10.91
C TRP A 335 -15.07 -14.97 9.40
N ILE A 336 -15.50 -13.82 8.87
CA ILE A 336 -15.55 -13.55 7.43
C ILE A 336 -14.13 -13.59 6.85
N SER A 337 -13.17 -12.92 7.47
CA SER A 337 -11.77 -12.93 7.02
C SER A 337 -11.16 -14.33 7.08
N PHE A 338 -11.43 -15.10 8.11
CA PHE A 338 -11.00 -16.49 8.24
C PHE A 338 -11.64 -17.39 7.18
N GLY A 339 -12.95 -17.26 6.95
CA GLY A 339 -13.68 -18.00 5.90
C GLY A 339 -13.14 -17.68 4.52
N LEU A 340 -12.94 -16.38 4.22
CA LEU A 340 -12.36 -15.92 2.95
C LEU A 340 -10.95 -16.52 2.75
N LEU A 341 -10.09 -16.46 3.76
CA LEU A 341 -8.75 -17.00 3.71
C LEU A 341 -8.75 -18.53 3.47
N THR A 342 -9.63 -19.26 4.16
CA THR A 342 -9.76 -20.72 4.02
C THR A 342 -10.30 -21.11 2.64
N ALA A 343 -11.33 -20.42 2.14
CA ALA A 343 -11.89 -20.65 0.81
C ALA A 343 -10.85 -20.34 -0.28
N THR A 344 -10.08 -19.28 -0.11
CA THR A 344 -9.00 -18.93 -1.05
C THR A 344 -7.86 -19.93 -1.01
N LEU A 345 -7.55 -20.52 0.15
CA LEU A 345 -6.57 -21.60 0.26
C LEU A 345 -7.00 -22.82 -0.58
N LEU A 346 -8.28 -23.19 -0.58
CA LEU A 346 -8.81 -24.26 -1.42
C LEU A 346 -8.66 -23.94 -2.91
N ILE A 347 -8.94 -22.70 -3.32
CA ILE A 347 -8.68 -22.26 -4.71
C ILE A 347 -7.20 -22.36 -5.04
N ASN A 348 -6.31 -21.96 -4.16
CA ASN A 348 -4.87 -22.05 -4.41
C ASN A 348 -4.42 -23.51 -4.61
N VAL A 349 -4.98 -24.46 -3.87
CA VAL A 349 -4.75 -25.91 -4.11
C VAL A 349 -5.19 -26.28 -5.53
N LEU A 350 -6.39 -25.87 -5.96
CA LEU A 350 -6.89 -26.14 -7.31
C LEU A 350 -5.96 -25.55 -8.39
N VAL A 351 -5.49 -24.32 -8.17
CA VAL A 351 -4.54 -23.65 -9.08
C VAL A 351 -3.22 -24.43 -9.15
N LEU A 352 -2.67 -24.87 -8.02
CA LEU A 352 -1.43 -25.66 -8.00
C LEU A 352 -1.60 -27.00 -8.72
N VAL A 353 -2.72 -27.69 -8.50
CA VAL A 353 -3.05 -28.93 -9.22
C VAL A 353 -3.16 -28.68 -10.73
N ALA A 354 -3.84 -27.61 -11.14
CA ALA A 354 -3.98 -27.26 -12.55
C ALA A 354 -2.63 -26.90 -13.20
N ILE A 355 -1.77 -26.18 -12.51
CA ILE A 355 -0.41 -25.87 -13.01
C ILE A 355 0.42 -27.15 -13.12
N THR A 356 0.37 -28.03 -12.13
CA THR A 356 1.08 -29.33 -12.16
C THR A 356 0.61 -30.20 -13.33
N PHE A 357 -0.71 -30.26 -13.55
CA PHE A 357 -1.27 -30.92 -14.72
C PHE A 357 -0.72 -30.34 -16.03
N ARG A 358 -0.65 -29.01 -16.13
CA ARG A 358 -0.10 -28.34 -17.33
C ARG A 358 1.40 -28.60 -17.53
N TRP A 359 2.18 -28.76 -16.45
CA TRP A 359 3.58 -29.17 -16.55
C TRP A 359 3.71 -30.55 -17.19
N TYR A 360 2.88 -31.49 -16.72
CA TYR A 360 2.88 -32.86 -17.26
C TYR A 360 2.42 -32.90 -18.70
N SER A 361 1.34 -32.21 -19.06
CA SER A 361 0.71 -32.29 -20.39
C SER A 361 1.41 -31.44 -21.45
N PHE A 362 2.00 -30.31 -21.10
CA PHE A 362 2.54 -29.30 -22.03
C PHE A 362 4.01 -28.94 -21.79
N GLY A 363 4.68 -29.67 -20.92
CA GLY A 363 6.08 -29.42 -20.57
C GLY A 363 6.31 -28.23 -19.62
N ILE A 364 7.54 -28.09 -19.20
CA ILE A 364 8.00 -27.04 -18.28
C ILE A 364 8.50 -25.86 -19.12
N THR A 365 8.02 -24.65 -18.81
CA THR A 365 8.50 -23.39 -19.41
C THR A 365 8.94 -22.42 -18.31
N PRO A 366 9.84 -21.45 -18.60
CA PRO A 366 10.28 -20.45 -17.62
C PRO A 366 9.10 -19.74 -16.93
N ASN A 367 8.12 -19.30 -17.69
CA ASN A 367 6.91 -18.66 -17.18
C ASN A 367 6.13 -19.56 -16.20
N ARG A 368 5.95 -20.85 -16.52
CA ARG A 368 5.27 -21.80 -15.62
C ARG A 368 6.05 -22.03 -14.33
N MET A 369 7.39 -22.09 -14.39
CA MET A 369 8.24 -22.22 -13.21
C MET A 369 8.03 -21.04 -12.25
N VAL A 370 8.07 -19.83 -12.78
CA VAL A 370 7.91 -18.59 -11.99
C VAL A 370 6.52 -18.52 -11.35
N ILE A 371 5.46 -18.78 -12.13
CA ILE A 371 4.09 -18.77 -11.61
C ILE A 371 3.89 -19.85 -10.55
N THR A 372 4.43 -21.06 -10.74
CA THR A 372 4.34 -22.13 -9.74
C THR A 372 5.03 -21.75 -8.45
N GLY A 373 6.24 -21.23 -8.54
CA GLY A 373 6.97 -20.77 -7.34
C GLY A 373 6.23 -19.70 -6.56
N LEU A 374 5.68 -18.71 -7.26
CA LEU A 374 4.85 -17.68 -6.62
C LEU A 374 3.61 -18.27 -5.93
N ASN A 375 2.91 -19.21 -6.61
CA ASN A 375 1.74 -19.87 -6.03
C ASN A 375 2.08 -20.71 -4.80
N ILE A 376 3.23 -21.39 -4.77
CA ILE A 376 3.71 -22.12 -3.59
C ILE A 376 3.99 -21.13 -2.44
N ILE A 377 4.64 -20.00 -2.72
CA ILE A 377 4.91 -18.96 -1.71
C ILE A 377 3.60 -18.42 -1.14
N VAL A 378 2.64 -18.08 -1.99
CA VAL A 378 1.31 -17.61 -1.56
C VAL A 378 0.57 -18.69 -0.78
N PHE A 379 0.63 -19.95 -1.21
CA PHE A 379 0.02 -21.09 -0.51
C PHE A 379 0.56 -21.22 0.92
N VAL A 380 1.88 -21.24 1.08
CA VAL A 380 2.52 -21.34 2.41
C VAL A 380 2.12 -20.15 3.29
N HIS A 381 2.04 -18.94 2.72
CA HIS A 381 1.58 -17.78 3.46
C HIS A 381 0.12 -17.91 3.91
N PHE A 382 -0.79 -18.36 3.05
CA PHE A 382 -2.18 -18.59 3.41
C PHE A 382 -2.33 -19.68 4.48
N VAL A 383 -1.57 -20.78 4.40
CA VAL A 383 -1.53 -21.82 5.45
C VAL A 383 -1.09 -21.22 6.78
N TRP A 384 -0.01 -20.43 6.78
CA TRP A 384 0.50 -19.81 8.01
C TRP A 384 -0.47 -18.77 8.59
N LEU A 385 -1.10 -17.96 7.76
CA LEU A 385 -2.13 -17.02 8.18
C LEU A 385 -3.32 -17.77 8.79
N THR A 386 -3.85 -18.78 8.12
CA THR A 386 -4.96 -19.60 8.61
C THR A 386 -4.61 -20.22 9.95
N ALA A 387 -3.42 -20.82 10.09
CA ALA A 387 -2.93 -21.38 11.34
C ALA A 387 -2.79 -20.34 12.46
N SER A 388 -2.44 -19.08 12.11
CA SER A 388 -2.35 -17.98 13.09
C SER A 388 -3.71 -17.44 13.51
N TYR A 389 -4.73 -17.54 12.64
CA TYR A 389 -6.10 -17.12 12.96
C TYR A 389 -6.80 -18.05 13.95
N VAL A 390 -6.56 -19.36 13.87
CA VAL A 390 -7.21 -20.34 14.73
C VAL A 390 -7.03 -20.04 16.23
N PRO A 391 -5.81 -19.90 16.79
CA PRO A 391 -5.64 -19.58 18.19
C PRO A 391 -6.14 -18.17 18.56
N TYR A 392 -6.20 -17.25 17.63
CA TYR A 392 -6.80 -15.94 17.84
C TYR A 392 -8.33 -16.05 17.98
N LEU A 393 -9.02 -16.75 17.07
CA LEU A 393 -10.47 -16.94 17.12
C LEU A 393 -10.92 -17.74 18.37
N MET A 394 -10.06 -18.65 18.84
CA MET A 394 -10.28 -19.38 20.09
C MET A 394 -10.05 -18.54 21.36
N GLY A 395 -9.65 -17.26 21.22
CA GLY A 395 -9.33 -16.39 22.35
C GLY A 395 -8.03 -16.73 23.08
N ARG A 396 -7.22 -17.68 22.57
CA ARG A 396 -5.95 -18.11 23.18
C ARG A 396 -4.79 -17.14 22.88
N ARG A 397 -4.88 -16.36 21.81
CA ARG A 397 -3.85 -15.41 21.36
C ARG A 397 -4.49 -14.10 20.93
N LYS A 398 -3.72 -13.01 20.98
CA LYS A 398 -4.14 -11.68 20.50
C LYS A 398 -3.99 -11.59 18.99
N ILE A 399 -4.68 -10.66 18.35
CA ILE A 399 -4.59 -10.37 16.90
C ILE A 399 -3.14 -10.03 16.45
N THR A 400 -2.30 -9.63 17.37
CA THR A 400 -0.88 -9.35 17.12
C THR A 400 -0.12 -10.53 16.51
N ILE A 401 -0.55 -11.79 16.77
CA ILE A 401 0.08 -12.95 16.14
C ILE A 401 -0.16 -12.96 14.63
N VAL A 402 -1.39 -12.66 14.19
CA VAL A 402 -1.74 -12.61 12.76
C VAL A 402 -1.01 -11.45 12.07
N ARG A 403 -0.96 -10.27 12.72
CA ARG A 403 -0.19 -9.11 12.23
C ARG A 403 1.30 -9.44 12.06
N LYS A 404 1.89 -10.12 13.04
CA LYS A 404 3.28 -10.55 12.97
C LYS A 404 3.51 -11.53 11.81
N THR A 405 2.60 -12.48 11.59
CA THR A 405 2.69 -13.43 10.47
C THR A 405 2.73 -12.69 9.13
N ILE A 406 1.87 -11.70 8.91
CA ILE A 406 1.86 -10.88 7.69
C ILE A 406 3.23 -10.25 7.45
N VAL A 407 3.74 -9.53 8.46
CA VAL A 407 5.01 -8.78 8.33
C VAL A 407 6.20 -9.71 8.13
N SER A 408 6.24 -10.84 8.86
CA SER A 408 7.36 -11.80 8.77
C SER A 408 7.47 -12.47 7.41
N TYR A 409 6.41 -12.43 6.60
CA TYR A 409 6.40 -13.04 5.27
C TYR A 409 6.85 -12.09 4.14
N LEU A 410 6.88 -10.77 4.38
CA LEU A 410 7.28 -9.78 3.37
C LEU A 410 8.68 -10.03 2.76
N PRO A 411 9.72 -10.38 3.57
CA PRO A 411 11.05 -10.67 3.01
C PRO A 411 11.05 -11.84 2.03
N ILE A 412 10.13 -12.81 2.17
CA ILE A 412 10.04 -13.98 1.27
C ILE A 412 9.54 -13.54 -0.10
N TYR A 413 8.51 -12.68 -0.17
CA TYR A 413 8.05 -12.11 -1.44
C TYR A 413 9.13 -11.30 -2.13
N PHE A 414 9.83 -10.47 -1.35
CA PHE A 414 10.94 -9.68 -1.87
C PHE A 414 12.07 -10.57 -2.37
N GLY A 415 12.48 -11.57 -1.58
CA GLY A 415 13.51 -12.54 -1.98
C GLY A 415 13.14 -13.27 -3.27
N TRP A 416 11.88 -13.68 -3.42
CA TRP A 416 11.38 -14.27 -4.66
C TRP A 416 11.53 -13.33 -5.86
N ALA A 417 11.09 -12.07 -5.71
CA ALA A 417 11.21 -11.09 -6.78
C ALA A 417 12.69 -10.83 -7.17
N MET A 418 13.59 -10.82 -6.20
CA MET A 418 15.05 -10.70 -6.45
C MET A 418 15.60 -11.92 -7.19
N VAL A 419 15.20 -13.14 -6.80
CA VAL A 419 15.64 -14.37 -7.48
C VAL A 419 15.17 -14.36 -8.93
N ILE A 420 13.89 -14.08 -9.18
CA ILE A 420 13.35 -14.08 -10.54
C ILE A 420 13.88 -12.92 -11.37
N GLY A 421 14.04 -11.75 -10.76
CA GLY A 421 14.54 -10.57 -11.46
C GLY A 421 16.00 -10.66 -11.87
N PHE A 422 16.86 -11.17 -10.99
CA PHE A 422 18.32 -11.08 -11.19
C PHE A 422 19.00 -12.41 -11.48
N LEU A 423 18.52 -13.52 -10.93
CA LEU A 423 19.18 -14.81 -11.05
C LEU A 423 18.54 -15.73 -12.08
N PHE A 424 17.21 -15.76 -12.14
CA PHE A 424 16.49 -16.70 -12.97
C PHE A 424 16.82 -16.62 -14.47
N PRO A 425 16.93 -15.44 -15.12
CA PRO A 425 17.31 -15.36 -16.52
C PRO A 425 18.68 -15.96 -16.82
N LEU A 426 19.61 -15.85 -15.86
CA LEU A 426 20.96 -16.45 -15.99
C LEU A 426 20.90 -17.98 -15.91
N PHE A 427 20.04 -18.55 -15.05
CA PHE A 427 19.90 -19.98 -14.89
C PHE A 427 19.26 -20.67 -16.09
N VAL A 428 18.32 -20.00 -16.76
CA VAL A 428 17.64 -20.54 -17.95
C VAL A 428 18.26 -20.04 -19.25
N ASN A 429 19.45 -19.44 -19.19
CA ASN A 429 20.20 -18.93 -20.34
C ASN A 429 19.38 -18.01 -21.26
N PHE A 430 18.53 -17.17 -20.65
CA PHE A 430 17.67 -16.18 -21.32
C PHE A 430 16.60 -16.77 -22.27
N GLU A 431 16.14 -18.00 -22.02
CA GLU A 431 15.04 -18.65 -22.76
C GLU A 431 13.64 -18.10 -22.42
#